data_da80ed88682be56b76631cf0d5e6778f
#
_entry.id   da80ed88682be56b76631cf0d5e6778f
#
_cell.length_a   1.000
_cell.length_b   1.000
_cell.length_c   1.000
_cell.angle_alpha   90.00
_cell.angle_beta   90.00
_cell.angle_gamma   90.00
#
_symmetry.space_group_name_H-M   'P 1'
#
loop_
_entity.id
_entity.type
_entity.pdbx_description
1 polymer ?
#
loop_
_entity_poly.entity_id
_entity_poly.type
_entity_poly.pdbx_seq_one_letter_code
_entity_poly.pdbx_strand_id
1 'polypeptide(L)'
;MLRIRLFEERVLDEFSKGSLSGTTHTCIGQEADAVGVIGALQRSDIVFSNHRGHGHYLAHGGSMHALAAELMGRRTGASGGLGGSQHMHFPGFYSNGIQGGIVPCAVGMALAEKRKKSGVIVAVFLGDGTFGEGVVYESFNIAALWNVPVLFVVENNRYAQSTPLSANLSGDFGLRFKAFNIAVDELDTTDVIAIRTAAEPIVASVRDLGRPRALVLHTYRFAPHSKGDDVRDPAEIEHYRQFDPIVLMRARISNEEYDEALDAARDEISKTFGQAAMDPWPDPAALLNAREELLKPCVPSYKL
;
A
#
# COMPACT_ATOMS: atom_id res chain seq x y z
N MET A 1 13.55 -1.49 3.37
CA MET A 1 13.19 -2.67 2.58
C MET A 1 13.38 -3.98 3.35
N LEU A 2 14.53 -4.29 3.96
CA LEU A 2 14.74 -5.55 4.74
C LEU A 2 13.67 -5.77 5.81
N ARG A 3 13.30 -4.75 6.57
CA ARG A 3 12.22 -4.84 7.58
C ARG A 3 10.88 -5.29 6.97
N ILE A 4 10.56 -4.80 5.77
CA ILE A 4 9.33 -5.19 5.06
C ILE A 4 9.44 -6.64 4.57
N ARG A 5 10.53 -7.01 3.91
CA ARG A 5 10.77 -8.37 3.41
C ARG A 5 10.66 -9.41 4.51
N LEU A 6 11.42 -9.24 5.57
CA LEU A 6 11.46 -10.18 6.69
C LEU A 6 10.14 -10.22 7.48
N PHE A 7 9.43 -9.08 7.57
CA PHE A 7 8.09 -9.04 8.15
C PHE A 7 7.12 -9.90 7.33
N GLU A 8 7.13 -9.76 6.00
CA GLU A 8 6.26 -10.53 5.11
C GLU A 8 6.61 -12.02 5.07
N GLU A 9 7.89 -12.37 5.11
CA GLU A 9 8.34 -13.77 5.25
C GLU A 9 7.87 -14.35 6.58
N ARG A 10 7.94 -13.59 7.67
CA ARG A 10 7.38 -14.01 8.96
C ARG A 10 5.87 -14.16 8.93
N VAL A 11 5.15 -13.29 8.23
CA VAL A 11 3.70 -13.42 8.03
C VAL A 11 3.36 -14.74 7.33
N LEU A 12 4.09 -15.13 6.28
CA LEU A 12 3.88 -16.40 5.59
C LEU A 12 4.18 -17.60 6.50
N ASP A 13 5.23 -17.53 7.30
CA ASP A 13 5.58 -18.56 8.28
C ASP A 13 4.48 -18.73 9.36
N GLU A 14 4.03 -17.63 9.97
CA GLU A 14 2.96 -17.65 10.96
C GLU A 14 1.62 -18.12 10.35
N PHE A 15 1.36 -17.76 9.09
CA PHE A 15 0.19 -18.22 8.37
C PHE A 15 0.21 -19.74 8.16
N SER A 16 1.38 -20.31 7.80
CA SER A 16 1.57 -21.76 7.64
C SER A 16 1.35 -22.52 8.93
N LYS A 17 1.65 -21.91 10.07
CA LYS A 17 1.44 -22.47 11.43
C LYS A 17 -0.01 -22.33 11.94
N GLY A 18 -0.87 -21.64 11.19
CA GLY A 18 -2.24 -21.37 11.60
C GLY A 18 -2.39 -20.30 12.69
N SER A 19 -1.34 -19.52 12.95
CA SER A 19 -1.36 -18.41 13.92
C SER A 19 -2.11 -17.19 13.39
N LEU A 20 -2.29 -17.11 12.07
CA LEU A 20 -3.00 -16.03 11.37
C LEU A 20 -4.24 -16.57 10.68
N SER A 21 -5.30 -15.77 10.64
CA SER A 21 -6.57 -16.11 9.99
C SER A 21 -6.86 -15.16 8.82
N GLY A 22 -7.85 -15.51 8.02
CA GLY A 22 -8.29 -14.68 6.91
C GLY A 22 -7.44 -14.85 5.64
N THR A 23 -7.23 -13.79 4.90
CA THR A 23 -6.44 -13.75 3.66
C THR A 23 -5.34 -12.71 3.79
N THR A 24 -4.11 -13.07 3.43
CA THR A 24 -2.98 -12.14 3.43
C THR A 24 -2.41 -12.00 2.02
N HIS A 25 -1.90 -10.82 1.69
CA HIS A 25 -1.33 -10.46 0.40
C HIS A 25 0.02 -9.78 0.64
N THR A 26 1.08 -10.54 0.56
CA THR A 26 2.42 -10.01 0.81
C THR A 26 2.91 -9.16 -0.34
N CYS A 27 3.73 -8.14 -0.04
CA CYS A 27 4.37 -7.27 -1.04
C CYS A 27 5.80 -7.72 -1.39
N ILE A 28 6.13 -9.00 -1.17
CA ILE A 28 7.46 -9.53 -1.47
C ILE A 28 7.80 -9.33 -2.96
N GLY A 29 8.88 -8.59 -3.22
CA GLY A 29 9.31 -8.15 -4.54
C GLY A 29 8.92 -6.71 -4.90
N GLN A 30 8.01 -6.08 -4.13
CA GLN A 30 7.51 -4.71 -4.35
C GLN A 30 7.93 -3.74 -3.24
N GLU A 31 8.92 -4.09 -2.42
CA GLU A 31 9.36 -3.27 -1.29
C GLU A 31 9.92 -1.91 -1.73
N ALA A 32 10.53 -1.86 -2.93
CA ALA A 32 11.08 -0.63 -3.48
C ALA A 32 10.01 0.39 -3.84
N ASP A 33 8.84 -0.06 -4.29
CA ASP A 33 7.71 0.79 -4.64
C ASP A 33 7.22 1.57 -3.41
N ALA A 34 7.00 0.83 -2.32
CA ALA A 34 6.60 1.42 -1.05
C ALA A 34 7.66 2.39 -0.49
N VAL A 35 8.91 1.94 -0.39
CA VAL A 35 9.99 2.73 0.24
C VAL A 35 10.40 3.92 -0.64
N GLY A 36 10.49 3.74 -1.95
CA GLY A 36 10.89 4.78 -2.90
C GLY A 36 9.87 5.91 -2.96
N VAL A 37 8.60 5.58 -3.19
CA VAL A 37 7.56 6.61 -3.32
C VAL A 37 7.24 7.28 -1.98
N ILE A 38 7.00 6.49 -0.93
CA ILE A 38 6.66 7.05 0.39
C ILE A 38 7.84 7.82 0.99
N GLY A 39 9.08 7.41 0.68
CA GLY A 39 10.28 8.16 1.06
C GLY A 39 10.37 9.57 0.47
N ALA A 40 9.65 9.87 -0.62
CA ALA A 40 9.53 11.20 -1.21
C ALA A 40 8.40 12.05 -0.59
N LEU A 41 7.49 11.44 0.17
CA LEU A 41 6.38 12.13 0.84
C LEU A 41 6.83 12.81 2.14
N GLN A 42 6.07 13.82 2.56
CA GLN A 42 6.19 14.37 3.89
C GLN A 42 5.40 13.52 4.90
N ARG A 43 5.79 13.59 6.17
CA ARG A 43 5.09 12.89 7.26
C ARG A 43 3.61 13.30 7.41
N SER A 44 3.27 14.50 7.01
CA SER A 44 1.89 15.03 7.02
C SER A 44 1.05 14.57 5.83
N ASP A 45 1.67 14.03 4.79
CA ASP A 45 0.95 13.56 3.61
C ASP A 45 0.12 12.31 3.93
N ILE A 46 -0.95 12.13 3.19
CA ILE A 46 -1.90 11.04 3.44
C ILE A 46 -1.68 9.93 2.41
N VAL A 47 -1.63 8.70 2.88
CA VAL A 47 -1.47 7.50 2.04
C VAL A 47 -2.74 6.65 2.07
N PHE A 48 -3.27 6.37 0.90
CA PHE A 48 -4.27 5.34 0.68
C PHE A 48 -3.61 4.13 0.01
N SER A 49 -3.81 2.96 0.59
CA SER A 49 -3.16 1.72 0.16
C SER A 49 -4.16 0.66 -0.24
N ASN A 50 -3.76 -0.22 -1.12
CA ASN A 50 -4.52 -1.38 -1.57
C ASN A 50 -4.42 -2.56 -0.58
N HIS A 51 -4.92 -3.74 -0.99
CA HIS A 51 -4.90 -4.99 -0.20
C HIS A 51 -3.49 -5.51 0.12
N ARG A 52 -2.45 -5.07 -0.61
CA ARG A 52 -1.03 -5.41 -0.44
C ARG A 52 -0.28 -4.32 0.33
N GLY A 53 -0.89 -3.86 1.41
CA GLY A 53 -0.54 -2.59 2.05
C GLY A 53 0.49 -2.66 3.17
N HIS A 54 1.02 -3.84 3.55
CA HIS A 54 1.94 -3.94 4.69
C HIS A 54 3.22 -3.11 4.48
N GLY A 55 3.80 -3.17 3.27
CA GLY A 55 4.95 -2.36 2.91
C GLY A 55 4.66 -0.87 2.98
N HIS A 56 3.53 -0.42 2.45
CA HIS A 56 3.10 0.98 2.52
C HIS A 56 2.88 1.43 3.96
N TYR A 57 2.22 0.60 4.78
CA TYR A 57 1.97 0.87 6.19
C TYR A 57 3.28 1.09 6.96
N LEU A 58 4.25 0.18 6.80
CA LEU A 58 5.54 0.26 7.47
C LEU A 58 6.39 1.43 6.94
N ALA A 59 6.40 1.66 5.63
CA ALA A 59 7.15 2.76 5.01
C ALA A 59 6.62 4.13 5.44
N HIS A 60 5.29 4.28 5.63
CA HIS A 60 4.68 5.52 6.09
C HIS A 60 4.83 5.74 7.61
N GLY A 61 5.42 4.79 8.32
CA GLY A 61 5.75 4.87 9.73
C GLY A 61 4.73 4.25 10.68
N GLY A 62 3.89 3.37 10.17
CA GLY A 62 3.01 2.54 10.98
C GLY A 62 3.79 1.65 11.94
N SER A 63 3.21 1.39 13.11
CA SER A 63 3.80 0.51 14.12
C SER A 63 3.84 -0.93 13.65
N MET A 64 5.02 -1.53 13.57
CA MET A 64 5.18 -2.95 13.22
C MET A 64 4.44 -3.86 14.23
N HIS A 65 4.47 -3.49 15.53
CA HIS A 65 3.73 -4.21 16.55
C HIS A 65 2.20 -4.16 16.30
N ALA A 66 1.66 -2.96 16.01
CA ALA A 66 0.24 -2.83 15.72
C ALA A 66 -0.17 -3.58 14.45
N LEU A 67 0.72 -3.66 13.44
CA LEU A 67 0.49 -4.46 12.25
C LEU A 67 0.48 -5.96 12.56
N ALA A 68 1.46 -6.47 13.28
CA ALA A 68 1.51 -7.89 13.67
C ALA A 68 0.31 -8.27 14.55
N ALA A 69 -0.04 -7.41 15.51
CA ALA A 69 -1.20 -7.58 16.38
C ALA A 69 -2.51 -7.61 15.58
N GLU A 70 -2.66 -6.77 14.55
CA GLU A 70 -3.82 -6.76 13.65
C GLU A 70 -3.96 -8.08 12.90
N LEU A 71 -2.87 -8.58 12.31
CA LEU A 71 -2.85 -9.85 11.60
C LEU A 71 -3.17 -11.05 12.52
N MET A 72 -2.81 -10.96 13.78
CA MET A 72 -3.12 -11.96 14.82
C MET A 72 -4.51 -11.76 15.46
N GLY A 73 -5.30 -10.77 15.02
CA GLY A 73 -6.62 -10.48 15.56
C GLY A 73 -6.58 -9.95 17.01
N ARG A 74 -5.53 -9.26 17.41
CA ARG A 74 -5.34 -8.74 18.76
C ARG A 74 -5.86 -7.31 18.88
N ARG A 75 -6.38 -6.96 20.06
CA ARG A 75 -6.99 -5.66 20.36
C ARG A 75 -6.04 -4.47 20.15
N THR A 76 -4.73 -4.67 20.28
CA THR A 76 -3.70 -3.66 20.07
C THR A 76 -3.33 -3.45 18.60
N GLY A 77 -4.02 -4.15 17.70
CA GLY A 77 -3.85 -4.02 16.26
C GLY A 77 -4.24 -2.64 15.73
N ALA A 78 -3.75 -2.32 14.53
CA ALA A 78 -3.96 -1.04 13.86
C ALA A 78 -5.44 -0.69 13.64
N SER A 79 -6.31 -1.70 13.60
CA SER A 79 -7.78 -1.57 13.50
C SER A 79 -8.47 -2.39 14.59
N GLY A 80 -7.84 -2.51 15.75
CA GLY A 80 -8.40 -3.22 16.91
C GLY A 80 -8.47 -4.73 16.77
N GLY A 81 -7.72 -5.32 15.83
CA GLY A 81 -7.74 -6.75 15.52
C GLY A 81 -8.91 -7.20 14.63
N LEU A 82 -9.61 -6.25 14.00
CA LEU A 82 -10.84 -6.50 13.21
C LEU A 82 -10.65 -6.29 11.70
N GLY A 83 -9.66 -5.50 11.31
CA GLY A 83 -9.40 -5.16 9.91
C GLY A 83 -8.58 -6.21 9.16
N GLY A 84 -7.82 -7.03 9.88
CA GLY A 84 -6.93 -8.03 9.33
C GLY A 84 -5.86 -7.41 8.40
N SER A 85 -5.44 -8.18 7.40
CA SER A 85 -4.36 -7.79 6.48
C SER A 85 -4.71 -6.61 5.56
N GLN A 86 -5.98 -6.32 5.35
CA GLN A 86 -6.40 -5.42 4.27
C GLN A 86 -6.94 -4.07 4.75
N HIS A 87 -7.42 -3.99 5.98
CA HIS A 87 -8.07 -2.78 6.51
C HIS A 87 -7.29 -2.23 7.71
N MET A 88 -6.17 -1.62 7.40
CA MET A 88 -5.27 -1.04 8.37
C MET A 88 -5.45 0.48 8.41
N HIS A 89 -5.37 1.04 9.61
CA HIS A 89 -5.53 2.48 9.80
C HIS A 89 -4.60 3.02 10.89
N PHE A 90 -4.02 4.16 10.62
CA PHE A 90 -3.52 5.12 11.61
C PHE A 90 -3.63 6.54 11.02
N PRO A 91 -3.49 7.63 11.82
CA PRO A 91 -3.62 8.98 11.30
C PRO A 91 -2.73 9.26 10.08
N GLY A 92 -3.34 9.54 8.94
CA GLY A 92 -2.66 9.74 7.66
C GLY A 92 -2.47 8.48 6.82
N PHE A 93 -2.89 7.30 7.30
CA PHE A 93 -2.82 6.06 6.53
C PHE A 93 -4.14 5.30 6.53
N TYR A 94 -4.58 4.87 5.35
CA TYR A 94 -5.82 4.12 5.13
C TYR A 94 -5.58 3.00 4.13
N SER A 95 -5.99 1.78 4.43
CA SER A 95 -5.98 0.68 3.46
C SER A 95 -7.33 0.00 3.32
N ASN A 96 -7.58 -0.62 2.17
CA ASN A 96 -8.85 -1.27 1.87
C ASN A 96 -8.65 -2.44 0.91
N GLY A 97 -9.42 -3.51 1.13
CA GLY A 97 -9.49 -4.67 0.23
C GLY A 97 -10.36 -4.45 -1.00
N ILE A 98 -11.19 -3.39 -1.04
CA ILE A 98 -12.06 -3.03 -2.19
C ILE A 98 -11.25 -2.10 -3.11
N GLN A 99 -10.67 -2.68 -4.16
CA GLN A 99 -9.60 -2.05 -4.94
C GLN A 99 -9.97 -0.68 -5.53
N GLY A 100 -10.94 -0.61 -6.43
CA GLY A 100 -11.38 0.66 -7.01
C GLY A 100 -12.07 1.59 -6.02
N GLY A 101 -12.71 1.03 -4.98
CA GLY A 101 -13.42 1.81 -3.96
C GLY A 101 -12.54 2.75 -3.13
N ILE A 102 -11.24 2.50 -3.06
CA ILE A 102 -10.30 3.38 -2.34
C ILE A 102 -10.02 4.69 -3.09
N VAL A 103 -10.11 4.67 -4.41
CA VAL A 103 -9.70 5.80 -5.27
C VAL A 103 -10.58 7.05 -5.06
N PRO A 104 -11.92 6.96 -5.09
CA PRO A 104 -12.78 8.11 -4.82
C PRO A 104 -12.60 8.64 -3.38
N CYS A 105 -12.31 7.77 -2.40
CA CYS A 105 -12.00 8.19 -1.03
C CYS A 105 -10.73 9.05 -0.99
N ALA A 106 -9.68 8.64 -1.69
CA ALA A 106 -8.43 9.38 -1.79
C ALA A 106 -8.62 10.74 -2.48
N VAL A 107 -9.38 10.77 -3.57
CA VAL A 107 -9.74 12.02 -4.29
C VAL A 107 -10.57 12.96 -3.40
N GLY A 108 -11.52 12.42 -2.65
CA GLY A 108 -12.32 13.19 -1.68
C GLY A 108 -11.47 13.78 -0.55
N MET A 109 -10.52 13.00 -0.02
CA MET A 109 -9.56 13.47 0.98
C MET A 109 -8.66 14.56 0.42
N ALA A 110 -8.13 14.40 -0.79
CA ALA A 110 -7.32 15.41 -1.46
C ALA A 110 -8.10 16.73 -1.68
N LEU A 111 -9.39 16.63 -2.03
CA LEU A 111 -10.27 17.80 -2.13
C LEU A 111 -10.46 18.51 -0.77
N ALA A 112 -10.62 17.72 0.30
CA ALA A 112 -10.74 18.28 1.65
C ALA A 112 -9.45 19.02 2.06
N GLU A 113 -8.28 18.43 1.82
CA GLU A 113 -6.99 19.07 2.13
C GLU A 113 -6.76 20.33 1.27
N LYS A 114 -7.14 20.28 -0.01
CA LYS A 114 -7.12 21.47 -0.87
C LYS A 114 -7.98 22.59 -0.31
N ARG A 115 -9.21 22.30 0.16
CA ARG A 115 -10.12 23.30 0.74
C ARG A 115 -9.60 23.87 2.04
N LYS A 116 -8.94 23.05 2.86
CA LYS A 116 -8.26 23.49 4.09
C LYS A 116 -7.01 24.34 3.80
N LYS A 117 -6.49 24.32 2.57
CA LYS A 117 -5.19 24.93 2.19
C LYS A 117 -4.04 24.44 3.07
N SER A 118 -4.06 23.17 3.42
CA SER A 118 -3.10 22.54 4.36
C SER A 118 -1.69 22.36 3.79
N GLY A 119 -1.56 22.33 2.45
CA GLY A 119 -0.32 21.91 1.77
C GLY A 119 -0.08 20.41 1.74
N VAL A 120 -0.98 19.62 2.36
CA VAL A 120 -0.94 18.15 2.36
C VAL A 120 -1.37 17.63 0.99
N ILE A 121 -0.67 16.60 0.50
CA ILE A 121 -1.08 15.83 -0.68
C ILE A 121 -1.56 14.45 -0.27
N VAL A 122 -2.28 13.78 -1.16
CA VAL A 122 -2.73 12.40 -0.98
C VAL A 122 -2.07 11.52 -2.02
N ALA A 123 -1.39 10.46 -1.59
CA ALA A 123 -0.91 9.40 -2.48
C ALA A 123 -1.85 8.19 -2.38
N VAL A 124 -2.27 7.63 -3.52
CA VAL A 124 -3.09 6.41 -3.57
C VAL A 124 -2.42 5.35 -4.41
N PHE A 125 -2.19 4.17 -3.82
CA PHE A 125 -1.55 3.03 -4.46
C PHE A 125 -2.59 2.10 -5.08
N LEU A 126 -2.43 1.80 -6.35
CA LEU A 126 -3.35 1.05 -7.20
C LEU A 126 -2.64 -0.16 -7.81
N GLY A 127 -3.22 -1.35 -7.72
CA GLY A 127 -2.77 -2.47 -8.54
C GLY A 127 -3.26 -2.33 -9.99
N ASP A 128 -2.57 -3.00 -10.92
CA ASP A 128 -2.91 -3.05 -12.35
C ASP A 128 -4.35 -3.53 -12.62
N GLY A 129 -4.83 -4.53 -11.87
CA GLY A 129 -6.20 -5.05 -11.98
C GLY A 129 -7.29 -4.02 -11.68
N THR A 130 -6.98 -3.00 -10.89
CA THR A 130 -7.92 -1.92 -10.50
C THR A 130 -8.39 -1.11 -11.71
N PHE A 131 -7.62 -1.07 -12.77
CA PHE A 131 -7.96 -0.36 -14.02
C PHE A 131 -9.09 -1.02 -14.82
N GLY A 132 -9.60 -2.17 -14.41
CA GLY A 132 -10.84 -2.76 -14.91
C GLY A 132 -12.10 -2.16 -14.30
N GLU A 133 -12.00 -1.32 -13.24
CA GLU A 133 -13.13 -0.78 -12.50
C GLU A 133 -13.52 0.63 -12.97
N GLY A 134 -14.79 0.86 -13.32
CA GLY A 134 -15.29 2.14 -13.84
C GLY A 134 -15.09 3.32 -12.89
N VAL A 135 -15.26 3.09 -11.57
CA VAL A 135 -15.12 4.11 -10.54
C VAL A 135 -13.72 4.76 -10.50
N VAL A 136 -12.71 4.07 -10.99
CA VAL A 136 -11.35 4.61 -11.12
C VAL A 136 -11.31 5.76 -12.11
N TYR A 137 -11.96 5.60 -13.27
CA TYR A 137 -12.01 6.62 -14.32
C TYR A 137 -12.90 7.81 -13.93
N GLU A 138 -13.99 7.56 -13.21
CA GLU A 138 -14.80 8.62 -12.61
C GLU A 138 -13.95 9.45 -11.64
N SER A 139 -13.13 8.79 -10.84
CA SER A 139 -12.22 9.43 -9.89
C SER A 139 -11.14 10.25 -10.60
N PHE A 140 -10.58 9.76 -11.71
CA PHE A 140 -9.61 10.51 -12.52
C PHE A 140 -10.24 11.78 -13.11
N ASN A 141 -11.47 11.66 -13.64
CA ASN A 141 -12.21 12.80 -14.17
C ASN A 141 -12.44 13.88 -13.11
N ILE A 142 -12.91 13.49 -11.92
CA ILE A 142 -13.15 14.42 -10.82
C ILE A 142 -11.83 15.04 -10.33
N ALA A 143 -10.79 14.23 -10.18
CA ALA A 143 -9.47 14.71 -9.73
C ALA A 143 -8.90 15.77 -10.67
N ALA A 144 -8.98 15.53 -11.97
CA ALA A 144 -8.51 16.45 -13.01
C ALA A 144 -9.37 17.72 -13.08
N LEU A 145 -10.70 17.55 -13.13
CA LEU A 145 -11.65 18.69 -13.22
C LEU A 145 -11.52 19.66 -12.06
N TRP A 146 -11.35 19.13 -10.85
CA TRP A 146 -11.23 19.95 -9.64
C TRP A 146 -9.79 20.27 -9.25
N ASN A 147 -8.82 19.79 -10.02
CA ASN A 147 -7.39 20.02 -9.75
C ASN A 147 -7.02 19.68 -8.30
N VAL A 148 -7.30 18.45 -7.84
CA VAL A 148 -6.99 18.06 -6.45
C VAL A 148 -5.55 17.54 -6.33
N PRO A 149 -4.85 17.79 -5.19
CA PRO A 149 -3.48 17.39 -4.98
C PRO A 149 -3.37 15.88 -4.66
N VAL A 150 -3.59 15.03 -5.66
CA VAL A 150 -3.49 13.58 -5.53
C VAL A 150 -2.42 13.01 -6.46
N LEU A 151 -1.61 12.08 -5.92
CA LEU A 151 -0.68 11.26 -6.67
C LEU A 151 -1.27 9.85 -6.81
N PHE A 152 -1.55 9.44 -8.03
CA PHE A 152 -1.92 8.07 -8.36
C PHE A 152 -0.66 7.25 -8.59
N VAL A 153 -0.37 6.25 -7.76
CA VAL A 153 0.76 5.34 -7.90
C VAL A 153 0.25 3.99 -8.37
N VAL A 154 0.64 3.56 -9.55
CA VAL A 154 0.24 2.27 -10.11
C VAL A 154 1.37 1.27 -9.92
N GLU A 155 1.09 0.20 -9.17
CA GLU A 155 1.97 -0.94 -9.02
C GLU A 155 1.58 -2.01 -10.05
N ASN A 156 2.16 -1.91 -11.25
CA ASN A 156 1.95 -2.91 -12.30
C ASN A 156 2.83 -4.13 -12.06
N ASN A 157 2.32 -5.08 -11.31
CA ASN A 157 3.00 -6.36 -11.08
C ASN A 157 2.63 -7.43 -12.12
N ARG A 158 1.96 -7.03 -13.21
CA ARG A 158 1.60 -7.81 -14.40
C ARG A 158 0.48 -8.82 -14.21
N TYR A 159 -0.08 -8.95 -13.00
CA TYR A 159 -1.11 -9.92 -12.69
C TYR A 159 -2.21 -9.38 -11.78
N ALA A 160 -3.42 -9.33 -12.27
CA ALA A 160 -4.62 -9.16 -11.46
C ALA A 160 -4.99 -10.53 -10.85
N GLN A 161 -4.58 -10.78 -9.62
CA GLN A 161 -4.65 -12.09 -8.94
C GLN A 161 -3.85 -13.15 -9.73
N SER A 162 -4.51 -14.02 -10.47
CA SER A 162 -3.94 -15.03 -11.35
C SER A 162 -4.11 -14.72 -12.84
N THR A 163 -4.78 -13.60 -13.16
CA THR A 163 -5.04 -13.19 -14.54
C THR A 163 -3.91 -12.29 -15.04
N PRO A 164 -3.18 -12.66 -16.09
CA PRO A 164 -2.13 -11.80 -16.64
C PRO A 164 -2.73 -10.51 -17.20
N LEU A 165 -1.96 -9.42 -17.13
CA LEU A 165 -2.39 -8.10 -17.56
C LEU A 165 -2.92 -8.09 -18.99
N SER A 166 -2.29 -8.82 -19.91
CA SER A 166 -2.70 -8.95 -21.32
C SER A 166 -4.10 -9.54 -21.52
N ALA A 167 -4.61 -10.30 -20.55
CA ALA A 167 -5.97 -10.85 -20.56
C ALA A 167 -6.98 -10.00 -19.78
N ASN A 168 -6.49 -9.01 -19.03
CA ASN A 168 -7.33 -8.18 -18.15
C ASN A 168 -7.49 -6.74 -18.65
N LEU A 169 -6.48 -6.15 -19.26
CA LEU A 169 -6.45 -4.73 -19.61
C LEU A 169 -6.03 -4.52 -21.07
N SER A 170 -6.87 -3.83 -21.84
CA SER A 170 -6.51 -3.38 -23.17
C SER A 170 -5.88 -1.99 -23.11
N GLY A 171 -4.83 -1.77 -23.90
CA GLY A 171 -4.16 -0.47 -24.02
C GLY A 171 -3.20 -0.18 -22.86
N ASP A 172 -2.79 1.04 -22.76
CA ASP A 172 -1.67 1.54 -22.00
C ASP A 172 -2.11 2.39 -20.80
N PHE A 173 -1.42 2.30 -19.66
CA PHE A 173 -1.73 3.09 -18.45
C PHE A 173 -1.57 4.58 -18.70
N GLY A 174 -0.47 4.98 -19.35
CA GLY A 174 -0.17 6.37 -19.62
C GLY A 174 -1.24 7.03 -20.49
N LEU A 175 -1.73 6.33 -21.52
CA LEU A 175 -2.81 6.85 -22.37
C LEU A 175 -4.12 7.04 -21.60
N ARG A 176 -4.41 6.17 -20.62
CA ARG A 176 -5.60 6.30 -19.77
C ARG A 176 -5.55 7.54 -18.89
N PHE A 177 -4.41 7.84 -18.27
CA PHE A 177 -4.22 9.08 -17.51
C PHE A 177 -4.28 10.32 -18.40
N LYS A 178 -3.62 10.28 -19.56
CA LYS A 178 -3.62 11.37 -20.53
C LYS A 178 -5.03 11.70 -21.06
N ALA A 179 -5.93 10.71 -21.18
CA ALA A 179 -7.32 10.93 -21.56
C ALA A 179 -8.07 11.88 -20.61
N PHE A 180 -7.62 11.98 -19.36
CA PHE A 180 -8.14 12.91 -18.33
C PHE A 180 -7.22 14.11 -18.08
N ASN A 181 -6.23 14.39 -18.95
CA ASN A 181 -5.22 15.43 -18.76
C ASN A 181 -4.41 15.29 -17.47
N ILE A 182 -4.22 14.08 -16.97
CA ILE A 182 -3.34 13.77 -15.85
C ILE A 182 -1.95 13.45 -16.42
N ALA A 183 -0.95 14.23 -16.03
CA ALA A 183 0.43 13.95 -16.41
C ALA A 183 0.91 12.69 -15.70
N VAL A 184 1.61 11.83 -16.44
CA VAL A 184 2.04 10.50 -16.00
C VAL A 184 3.52 10.29 -16.33
N ASP A 185 4.23 9.70 -15.38
CA ASP A 185 5.58 9.17 -15.55
C ASP A 185 5.54 7.67 -15.36
N GLU A 186 6.36 6.93 -16.12
CA GLU A 186 6.43 5.47 -16.06
C GLU A 186 7.88 5.04 -15.84
N LEU A 187 8.08 4.09 -14.93
CA LEU A 187 9.37 3.52 -14.58
C LEU A 187 9.31 1.99 -14.66
N ASP A 188 10.24 1.40 -15.40
CA ASP A 188 10.47 -0.06 -15.40
C ASP A 188 11.75 -0.35 -14.62
N THR A 189 11.63 -0.33 -13.29
CA THR A 189 12.74 -0.58 -12.38
C THR A 189 12.24 -0.96 -10.98
N THR A 190 13.01 -1.77 -10.28
CA THR A 190 12.86 -2.10 -8.86
C THR A 190 13.98 -1.50 -8.00
N ASP A 191 14.77 -0.60 -8.58
CA ASP A 191 15.79 0.16 -7.86
C ASP A 191 15.15 1.26 -7.03
N VAL A 192 15.18 1.11 -5.71
CA VAL A 192 14.56 2.03 -4.75
C VAL A 192 15.09 3.46 -4.87
N ILE A 193 16.37 3.64 -5.20
CA ILE A 193 16.99 4.97 -5.37
C ILE A 193 16.46 5.63 -6.62
N ALA A 194 16.37 4.89 -7.75
CA ALA A 194 15.80 5.41 -8.99
C ALA A 194 14.33 5.79 -8.82
N ILE A 195 13.53 4.94 -8.14
CA ILE A 195 12.12 5.22 -7.84
C ILE A 195 11.98 6.48 -7.00
N ARG A 196 12.76 6.62 -5.93
CA ARG A 196 12.72 7.80 -5.06
C ARG A 196 13.11 9.07 -5.83
N THR A 197 14.21 9.02 -6.58
CA THR A 197 14.70 10.16 -7.37
C THR A 197 13.65 10.65 -8.38
N ALA A 198 12.92 9.73 -9.00
CA ALA A 198 11.83 10.08 -9.90
C ALA A 198 10.58 10.57 -9.16
N ALA A 199 10.26 10.00 -8.00
CA ALA A 199 9.08 10.38 -7.23
C ALA A 199 9.18 11.79 -6.61
N GLU A 200 10.37 12.22 -6.18
CA GLU A 200 10.59 13.52 -5.54
C GLU A 200 10.06 14.73 -6.37
N PRO A 201 10.42 14.92 -7.64
CA PRO A 201 9.89 16.02 -8.45
C PRO A 201 8.41 15.86 -8.78
N ILE A 202 7.89 14.63 -8.87
CA ILE A 202 6.48 14.38 -9.11
C ILE A 202 5.66 14.81 -7.88
N VAL A 203 6.07 14.40 -6.68
CA VAL A 203 5.46 14.79 -5.40
C VAL A 203 5.49 16.31 -5.21
N ALA A 204 6.65 16.96 -5.48
CA ALA A 204 6.77 18.40 -5.46
C ALA A 204 5.77 19.08 -6.43
N SER A 205 5.67 18.58 -7.66
CA SER A 205 4.73 19.08 -8.66
C SER A 205 3.25 18.96 -8.22
N VAL A 206 2.86 17.83 -7.59
CA VAL A 206 1.50 17.67 -7.04
C VAL A 206 1.21 18.73 -5.98
N ARG A 207 2.17 18.96 -5.09
CA ARG A 207 2.06 19.92 -3.99
C ARG A 207 2.00 21.36 -4.48
N ASP A 208 2.94 21.74 -5.32
CA ASP A 208 3.12 23.13 -5.77
C ASP A 208 2.01 23.58 -6.73
N LEU A 209 1.61 22.69 -7.63
CA LEU A 209 0.58 22.99 -8.62
C LEU A 209 -0.85 22.67 -8.13
N GLY A 210 -0.99 21.90 -7.04
CA GLY A 210 -2.28 21.48 -6.53
C GLY A 210 -3.10 20.66 -7.53
N ARG A 211 -2.42 19.85 -8.38
CA ARG A 211 -3.02 19.09 -9.47
C ARG A 211 -2.66 17.61 -9.39
N PRO A 212 -3.53 16.72 -9.93
CA PRO A 212 -3.22 15.31 -9.96
C PRO A 212 -2.02 14.99 -10.86
N ARG A 213 -1.23 14.01 -10.44
CA ARG A 213 -0.19 13.36 -11.24
C ARG A 213 -0.32 11.85 -11.10
N ALA A 214 0.29 11.12 -12.00
CA ALA A 214 0.39 9.68 -11.92
C ALA A 214 1.86 9.22 -12.06
N LEU A 215 2.18 8.12 -11.38
CA LEU A 215 3.44 7.40 -11.48
C LEU A 215 3.12 5.92 -11.66
N VAL A 216 3.53 5.34 -12.77
CA VAL A 216 3.39 3.90 -13.05
C VAL A 216 4.73 3.22 -12.77
N LEU A 217 4.72 2.24 -11.88
CA LEU A 217 5.88 1.41 -11.53
C LEU A 217 5.66 0.02 -12.10
N HIS A 218 6.50 -0.40 -13.04
CA HIS A 218 6.53 -1.77 -13.52
C HIS A 218 7.38 -2.59 -12.57
N THR A 219 6.73 -3.47 -11.85
CA THR A 219 7.29 -4.25 -10.75
C THR A 219 6.92 -5.72 -10.89
N TYR A 220 7.28 -6.55 -9.91
CA TYR A 220 6.91 -7.95 -9.89
C TYR A 220 6.77 -8.47 -8.46
N ARG A 221 5.74 -9.29 -8.19
CA ARG A 221 5.58 -9.96 -6.91
C ARG A 221 6.15 -11.38 -6.97
N PHE A 222 6.97 -11.78 -5.99
CA PHE A 222 7.58 -13.11 -5.98
C PHE A 222 6.71 -14.16 -5.29
N ALA A 223 5.80 -13.75 -4.41
CA ALA A 223 4.88 -14.65 -3.73
C ALA A 223 3.57 -14.83 -4.53
N PRO A 224 2.76 -15.86 -4.25
CA PRO A 224 1.39 -16.01 -4.74
C PRO A 224 0.55 -14.76 -4.45
N HIS A 225 -0.61 -14.63 -5.13
CA HIS A 225 -1.51 -13.51 -4.82
C HIS A 225 -1.95 -13.56 -3.36
N SER A 226 -2.38 -14.74 -2.89
CA SER A 226 -2.74 -14.96 -1.49
C SER A 226 -2.37 -16.38 -1.02
N LYS A 227 -3.31 -17.32 -0.99
CA LYS A 227 -3.18 -18.65 -0.38
C LYS A 227 -2.75 -19.77 -1.36
N GLY A 228 -1.67 -19.59 -2.10
CA GLY A 228 -1.20 -20.66 -2.99
C GLY A 228 -1.99 -20.76 -4.30
N ASP A 229 -2.61 -19.66 -4.70
CA ASP A 229 -3.34 -19.46 -5.96
C ASP A 229 -2.42 -19.05 -7.13
N ASP A 230 -1.16 -19.47 -7.10
CA ASP A 230 -0.18 -19.12 -8.13
C ASP A 230 -0.19 -20.12 -9.26
N VAL A 231 -0.48 -19.64 -10.46
CA VAL A 231 -0.48 -20.41 -11.71
C VAL A 231 0.61 -19.93 -12.68
N ARG A 232 1.49 -19.01 -12.21
CA ARG A 232 2.57 -18.46 -13.03
C ARG A 232 3.66 -19.51 -13.26
N ASP A 233 4.34 -19.40 -14.39
CA ASP A 233 5.50 -20.22 -14.69
C ASP A 233 6.62 -19.93 -13.67
N PRO A 234 7.16 -20.94 -12.97
CA PRO A 234 8.31 -20.76 -12.10
C PRO A 234 9.53 -20.12 -12.80
N ALA A 235 9.72 -20.37 -14.09
CA ALA A 235 10.79 -19.75 -14.87
C ALA A 235 10.59 -18.24 -15.04
N GLU A 236 9.35 -17.79 -15.15
CA GLU A 236 9.02 -16.36 -15.16
C GLU A 236 9.38 -15.71 -13.82
N ILE A 237 8.97 -16.31 -12.71
CA ILE A 237 9.29 -15.81 -11.36
C ILE A 237 10.80 -15.72 -11.17
N GLU A 238 11.54 -16.76 -11.56
CA GLU A 238 13.00 -16.80 -11.46
C GLU A 238 13.68 -15.75 -12.35
N HIS A 239 13.15 -15.49 -13.53
CA HIS A 239 13.62 -14.39 -14.38
C HIS A 239 13.53 -13.03 -13.66
N TYR A 240 12.42 -12.76 -12.97
CA TYR A 240 12.25 -11.47 -12.24
C TYR A 240 13.06 -11.40 -10.95
N ARG A 241 13.52 -12.52 -10.36
CA ARG A 241 14.36 -12.51 -9.16
C ARG A 241 15.71 -11.82 -9.36
N GLN A 242 16.22 -11.75 -10.59
CA GLN A 242 17.44 -10.97 -10.87
C GLN A 242 17.24 -9.45 -10.65
N PHE A 243 15.99 -8.98 -10.61
CA PHE A 243 15.61 -7.61 -10.31
C PHE A 243 15.05 -7.45 -8.89
N ASP A 244 15.36 -8.38 -7.97
CA ASP A 244 14.94 -8.26 -6.58
C ASP A 244 15.49 -6.97 -5.97
N PRO A 245 14.60 -6.05 -5.46
CA PRO A 245 15.02 -4.77 -4.90
C PRO A 245 16.00 -4.90 -3.73
N ILE A 246 15.93 -6.00 -2.97
CA ILE A 246 16.89 -6.27 -1.89
C ILE A 246 18.28 -6.58 -2.46
N VAL A 247 18.33 -7.41 -3.52
CA VAL A 247 19.59 -7.78 -4.18
C VAL A 247 20.24 -6.55 -4.82
N LEU A 248 19.46 -5.73 -5.50
CA LEU A 248 19.96 -4.50 -6.13
C LEU A 248 20.52 -3.52 -5.09
N MET A 249 19.86 -3.37 -3.95
CA MET A 249 20.34 -2.47 -2.89
C MET A 249 21.55 -3.04 -2.15
N ARG A 250 21.59 -4.36 -1.92
CA ARG A 250 22.75 -5.02 -1.31
C ARG A 250 24.05 -4.78 -2.07
N ALA A 251 23.99 -4.73 -3.40
CA ALA A 251 25.17 -4.46 -4.24
C ALA A 251 25.75 -3.04 -4.06
N ARG A 252 25.07 -2.14 -3.32
CA ARG A 252 25.45 -0.74 -3.12
C ARG A 252 25.93 -0.42 -1.72
N ILE A 253 25.85 -1.35 -0.79
CA ILE A 253 26.25 -1.19 0.61
C ILE A 253 27.30 -2.25 0.97
N SER A 254 28.06 -2.02 2.04
CA SER A 254 29.02 -3.00 2.53
C SER A 254 28.33 -4.25 3.09
N ASN A 255 29.06 -5.35 3.19
CA ASN A 255 28.54 -6.56 3.83
C ASN A 255 28.21 -6.30 5.30
N GLU A 256 29.05 -5.52 5.99
CA GLU A 256 28.86 -5.14 7.40
C GLU A 256 27.54 -4.37 7.59
N GLU A 257 27.30 -3.34 6.78
CA GLU A 257 26.03 -2.55 6.84
C GLU A 257 24.81 -3.42 6.53
N TYR A 258 24.94 -4.36 5.59
CA TYR A 258 23.85 -5.28 5.28
C TYR A 258 23.56 -6.24 6.43
N ASP A 259 24.59 -6.85 7.01
CA ASP A 259 24.46 -7.84 8.07
C ASP A 259 23.93 -7.19 9.36
N GLU A 260 24.40 -5.99 9.71
CA GLU A 260 23.86 -5.21 10.82
C GLU A 260 22.36 -4.87 10.62
N ALA A 261 21.98 -4.43 9.42
CA ALA A 261 20.58 -4.12 9.11
C ALA A 261 19.69 -5.36 9.12
N LEU A 262 20.23 -6.50 8.66
CA LEU A 262 19.54 -7.79 8.62
C LEU A 262 19.28 -8.31 10.03
N ASP A 263 20.30 -8.30 10.90
CA ASP A 263 20.19 -8.78 12.27
C ASP A 263 19.27 -7.88 13.11
N ALA A 264 19.40 -6.56 12.97
CA ALA A 264 18.48 -5.62 13.62
C ALA A 264 17.03 -5.85 13.21
N ALA A 265 16.77 -6.07 11.92
CA ALA A 265 15.42 -6.34 11.43
C ALA A 265 14.88 -7.69 11.94
N ARG A 266 15.68 -8.74 11.97
CA ARG A 266 15.31 -10.05 12.53
C ARG A 266 14.93 -9.97 14.01
N ASP A 267 15.74 -9.28 14.79
CA ASP A 267 15.50 -9.08 16.21
C ASP A 267 14.20 -8.30 16.47
N GLU A 268 14.00 -7.21 15.73
CA GLU A 268 12.79 -6.39 15.82
C GLU A 268 11.54 -7.23 15.50
N ILE A 269 11.58 -8.00 14.41
CA ILE A 269 10.45 -8.83 13.97
C ILE A 269 10.17 -9.94 14.97
N SER A 270 11.20 -10.63 15.47
CA SER A 270 11.05 -11.69 16.45
C SER A 270 10.39 -11.17 17.73
N LYS A 271 10.85 -10.04 18.25
CA LYS A 271 10.27 -9.38 19.43
C LYS A 271 8.82 -8.95 19.17
N THR A 272 8.58 -8.34 18.01
CA THR A 272 7.26 -7.82 17.62
C THR A 272 6.20 -8.93 17.58
N PHE A 273 6.47 -10.02 16.88
CA PHE A 273 5.52 -11.13 16.78
C PHE A 273 5.34 -11.84 18.13
N GLY A 274 6.42 -12.01 18.91
CA GLY A 274 6.36 -12.58 20.25
C GLY A 274 5.48 -11.75 21.21
N GLN A 275 5.58 -10.43 21.15
CA GLN A 275 4.75 -9.52 21.94
C GLN A 275 3.29 -9.53 21.46
N ALA A 276 3.06 -9.38 20.16
CA ALA A 276 1.72 -9.37 19.57
C ALA A 276 0.93 -10.66 19.89
N ALA A 277 1.59 -11.81 19.90
CA ALA A 277 0.97 -13.09 20.26
C ALA A 277 0.42 -13.11 21.69
N MET A 278 0.99 -12.32 22.60
CA MET A 278 0.58 -12.24 24.00
C MET A 278 -0.45 -11.13 24.26
N ASP A 279 -0.73 -10.29 23.27
CA ASP A 279 -1.69 -9.21 23.42
C ASP A 279 -3.13 -9.73 23.61
N PRO A 280 -3.98 -8.96 24.31
CA PRO A 280 -5.35 -9.38 24.56
C PRO A 280 -6.18 -9.43 23.28
N TRP A 281 -7.17 -10.33 23.27
CA TRP A 281 -8.20 -10.37 22.24
C TRP A 281 -9.14 -9.16 22.36
N PRO A 282 -9.79 -8.74 21.25
CA PRO A 282 -10.89 -7.77 21.30
C PRO A 282 -12.00 -8.24 22.24
N ASP A 283 -12.62 -7.30 22.95
CA ASP A 283 -13.78 -7.59 23.80
C ASP A 283 -15.05 -7.65 22.94
N PRO A 284 -15.73 -8.80 22.85
CA PRO A 284 -16.95 -8.94 22.08
C PRO A 284 -18.07 -7.99 22.51
N ALA A 285 -18.17 -7.70 23.82
CA ALA A 285 -19.19 -6.80 24.33
C ALA A 285 -18.95 -5.35 23.91
N ALA A 286 -17.68 -4.91 23.92
CA ALA A 286 -17.31 -3.58 23.42
C ALA A 286 -17.61 -3.43 21.92
N LEU A 287 -17.44 -4.50 21.13
CA LEU A 287 -17.75 -4.50 19.70
C LEU A 287 -19.25 -4.37 19.42
N LEU A 288 -20.09 -5.08 20.20
CA LEU A 288 -21.55 -5.00 20.08
C LEU A 288 -22.05 -3.60 20.44
N ASN A 289 -21.52 -3.00 21.51
CA ASN A 289 -21.87 -1.64 21.93
C ASN A 289 -21.46 -0.59 20.88
N ALA A 290 -20.25 -0.71 20.31
CA ALA A 290 -19.80 0.17 19.25
C ALA A 290 -20.69 0.07 17.99
N ARG A 291 -21.17 -1.15 17.64
CA ARG A 291 -22.11 -1.35 16.55
C ARG A 291 -23.44 -0.63 16.81
N GLU A 292 -23.97 -0.71 18.02
CA GLU A 292 -25.20 -0.03 18.39
C GLU A 292 -25.08 1.50 18.32
N GLU A 293 -23.92 2.06 18.68
CA GLU A 293 -23.65 3.48 18.53
C GLU A 293 -23.55 3.91 17.06
N LEU A 294 -22.89 3.12 16.21
CA LEU A 294 -22.79 3.38 14.77
C LEU A 294 -24.12 3.31 14.04
N LEU A 295 -25.08 2.52 14.56
CA LEU A 295 -26.42 2.37 14.01
C LEU A 295 -27.37 3.49 14.47
N LYS A 296 -26.99 4.33 15.43
CA LYS A 296 -27.78 5.54 15.78
C LYS A 296 -27.81 6.48 14.59
N PRO A 297 -29.00 7.00 14.21
CA PRO A 297 -29.09 7.95 13.10
C PRO A 297 -28.14 9.12 13.33
N CYS A 298 -27.19 9.30 12.44
CA CYS A 298 -26.42 10.53 12.37
C CYS A 298 -27.38 11.64 11.85
N VAL A 299 -28.01 12.37 12.76
CA VAL A 299 -28.78 13.56 12.38
C VAL A 299 -27.77 14.67 12.16
N PRO A 300 -27.51 15.08 10.91
CA PRO A 300 -26.63 16.19 10.66
C PRO A 300 -27.28 17.44 11.25
N SER A 301 -26.64 18.08 12.20
CA SER A 301 -27.03 19.43 12.63
C SER A 301 -26.63 20.43 11.54
N TYR A 302 -27.27 20.39 10.39
CA TYR A 302 -27.21 21.49 9.44
C TYR A 302 -28.01 22.62 10.02
N LYS A 303 -27.35 23.60 10.62
CA LYS A 303 -27.92 24.96 10.68
C LYS A 303 -27.82 25.50 9.26
N LEU A 304 -28.95 25.64 8.61
CA LEU A 304 -29.13 26.38 7.37
C LEU A 304 -28.71 27.87 7.58
#